data_b4978191f30138c5562a8f5771ae0798
#
_entry.id   b4978191f30138c5562a8f5771ae0798
#
_cell.length_a   1.000
_cell.length_b   1.000
_cell.length_c   1.000
_cell.angle_alpha   90.00
_cell.angle_beta   90.00
_cell.angle_gamma   90.00
#
_symmetry.space_group_name_H-M   'P 1'
#
loop_
_entity.id
_entity.type
_entity.pdbx_description
1 polymer ?
#
loop_
_entity_poly.entity_id
_entity_poly.type
_entity_poly.pdbx_seq_one_letter_code
_entity_poly.pdbx_strand_id
1 'polypeptide(L)'
;MSPSAVTGSITGKPVFFARDFATPAVLIPVHARAMAPAPASFSIIANFSTASTDADATAAVLKYAGFRHYADAFNAMEDENIVQAIPNAKASEWMEENIPLFECPQKNFEEMYYFRWWSLRKHIKDTPVGYGMTEFLVNRSYADQYNLIACAVGHHIYESRWLRDPKYLDQIIHTWYRGNDGGPMKKMDKFSSWNADAVFNRYLVSGDRAFTMDLLPDLEAEYRRWESTHRLPGGLYWQGDVQDGMEESISGGRRKQYARPTINSYM
;
A
#
# COMPACT_ATOMS: atom_id res chain seq x y z
N MET A 1 22.55 -4.58 36.75
CA MET A 1 22.79 -5.71 35.82
C MET A 1 22.46 -5.23 34.41
N SER A 2 23.49 -4.96 33.62
CA SER A 2 23.35 -4.49 32.24
C SER A 2 23.05 -5.66 31.31
N PRO A 3 22.16 -5.51 30.30
CA PRO A 3 21.99 -6.55 29.29
C PRO A 3 23.16 -6.54 28.30
N SER A 4 23.86 -7.65 28.20
CA SER A 4 24.90 -7.89 27.23
C SER A 4 24.32 -7.97 25.81
N ALA A 5 24.80 -7.10 24.94
CA ALA A 5 24.52 -7.16 23.51
C ALA A 5 25.19 -8.39 22.88
N VAL A 6 24.39 -9.27 22.31
CA VAL A 6 24.89 -10.37 21.45
C VAL A 6 25.05 -9.81 20.05
N THR A 7 26.27 -9.52 19.65
CA THR A 7 26.65 -9.19 18.27
C THR A 7 26.85 -10.49 17.51
N GLY A 8 25.87 -10.91 16.73
CA GLY A 8 26.00 -11.97 15.75
C GLY A 8 26.55 -11.38 14.43
N SER A 9 27.74 -11.80 14.03
CA SER A 9 28.32 -11.46 12.73
C SER A 9 27.59 -12.21 11.62
N ILE A 10 26.89 -11.49 10.75
CA ILE A 10 26.31 -12.05 9.53
C ILE A 10 27.37 -11.88 8.42
N THR A 11 28.05 -12.96 8.04
CA THR A 11 28.94 -13.00 6.90
C THR A 11 28.15 -13.26 5.61
N GLY A 12 27.35 -12.29 5.22
CA GLY A 12 26.73 -12.20 3.89
C GLY A 12 27.11 -10.85 3.29
N LYS A 13 27.53 -10.83 2.02
CA LYS A 13 27.77 -9.56 1.33
C LYS A 13 26.45 -8.77 1.33
N PRO A 14 26.45 -7.48 1.71
CA PRO A 14 25.27 -6.66 1.64
C PRO A 14 24.83 -6.54 0.17
N VAL A 15 23.58 -6.83 -0.09
CA VAL A 15 22.95 -6.56 -1.39
C VAL A 15 22.53 -5.11 -1.39
N PHE A 16 23.17 -4.29 -2.20
CA PHE A 16 22.83 -2.89 -2.37
C PHE A 16 21.75 -2.74 -3.43
N PHE A 17 20.71 -2.01 -3.12
CA PHE A 17 19.75 -1.53 -4.11
C PHE A 17 20.36 -0.27 -4.75
N ALA A 18 20.85 -0.39 -5.97
CA ALA A 18 21.23 0.77 -6.74
C ALA A 18 19.99 1.32 -7.45
N ARG A 19 19.59 2.53 -7.09
CA ARG A 19 18.68 3.36 -7.85
C ARG A 19 19.53 4.43 -8.51
N ASP A 20 19.57 4.46 -9.83
CA ASP A 20 20.15 5.57 -10.59
C ASP A 20 19.22 6.78 -10.49
N PHE A 21 19.29 7.45 -9.35
CA PHE A 21 18.86 8.83 -9.17
C PHE A 21 19.93 9.53 -8.37
N ALA A 22 20.23 10.77 -8.74
CA ALA A 22 21.17 11.65 -8.05
C ALA A 22 20.64 12.04 -6.64
N THR A 23 20.26 11.07 -5.83
CA THR A 23 19.81 11.20 -4.44
C THR A 23 20.38 10.05 -3.62
N PRO A 24 20.79 10.28 -2.36
CA PRO A 24 21.46 9.25 -1.56
C PRO A 24 20.53 8.07 -1.30
N ALA A 25 21.08 6.87 -1.46
CA ALA A 25 20.40 5.62 -1.17
C ALA A 25 19.94 5.56 0.29
N VAL A 26 18.67 5.33 0.52
CA VAL A 26 18.14 5.04 1.85
C VAL A 26 18.30 3.54 2.09
N LEU A 27 19.18 3.18 3.01
CA LEU A 27 19.30 1.82 3.51
C LEU A 27 18.12 1.52 4.44
N ILE A 28 17.24 0.63 4.03
CA ILE A 28 16.21 0.07 4.91
C ILE A 28 16.77 -1.23 5.50
N PRO A 29 17.11 -1.28 6.80
CA PRO A 29 17.52 -2.54 7.42
C PRO A 29 16.30 -3.44 7.60
N VAL A 30 16.25 -4.55 6.88
CA VAL A 30 15.28 -5.61 7.14
C VAL A 30 15.83 -6.50 8.25
N HIS A 31 15.34 -6.37 9.46
CA HIS A 31 15.65 -7.29 10.55
C HIS A 31 14.74 -8.52 10.47
N ALA A 32 15.22 -9.59 9.82
CA ALA A 32 14.62 -10.90 9.92
C ALA A 32 15.18 -11.63 11.14
N ARG A 33 14.34 -11.96 12.10
CA ARG A 33 14.70 -12.81 13.25
C ARG A 33 14.58 -14.24 12.80
N ALA A 34 15.71 -14.88 12.50
CA ALA A 34 15.75 -16.28 12.13
C ALA A 34 15.63 -17.18 13.38
N MET A 35 14.68 -18.10 13.37
CA MET A 35 14.78 -19.35 14.16
C MET A 35 15.47 -20.39 13.29
N ALA A 36 16.59 -20.91 13.78
CA ALA A 36 17.47 -21.87 13.09
C ALA A 36 16.82 -23.26 12.93
N PRO A 37 17.24 -24.14 11.95
CA PRO A 37 18.62 -24.31 11.52
C PRO A 37 18.82 -24.29 9.97
N ALA A 38 20.03 -23.95 9.59
CA ALA A 38 20.70 -23.95 8.30
C ALA A 38 20.63 -22.66 7.49
N PRO A 39 21.76 -22.21 6.93
CA PRO A 39 21.87 -20.91 6.27
C PRO A 39 21.25 -20.97 4.87
N ALA A 40 19.99 -20.54 4.78
CA ALA A 40 19.45 -20.14 3.50
C ALA A 40 19.82 -18.66 3.28
N SER A 41 20.65 -18.39 2.30
CA SER A 41 20.91 -17.03 1.86
C SER A 41 19.67 -16.51 1.14
N PHE A 42 19.05 -15.46 1.66
CA PHE A 42 17.95 -14.76 0.98
C PHE A 42 18.56 -13.68 0.09
N SER A 43 18.18 -13.70 -1.17
CA SER A 43 18.42 -12.57 -2.07
C SER A 43 17.07 -11.99 -2.46
N ILE A 44 16.77 -10.78 -1.98
CA ILE A 44 15.64 -10.00 -2.47
C ILE A 44 16.18 -9.11 -3.58
N ILE A 45 15.82 -9.40 -4.82
CA ILE A 45 16.18 -8.59 -5.97
C ILE A 45 14.91 -7.89 -6.44
N ALA A 46 14.75 -6.62 -6.06
CA ALA A 46 13.69 -5.78 -6.59
C ALA A 46 14.24 -5.01 -7.80
N ASN A 47 13.74 -5.32 -8.98
CA ASN A 47 14.12 -4.65 -10.22
C ASN A 47 13.15 -3.50 -10.48
N PHE A 48 13.55 -2.27 -10.17
CA PHE A 48 12.83 -1.06 -10.55
C PHE A 48 13.45 -0.52 -11.83
N SER A 49 12.95 -0.94 -12.98
CA SER A 49 13.28 -0.31 -14.26
C SER A 49 12.33 0.87 -14.49
N THR A 50 12.82 2.09 -14.31
CA THR A 50 12.24 3.24 -15.02
C THR A 50 12.72 3.13 -16.46
N ALA A 51 11.84 3.29 -17.43
CA ALA A 51 12.20 3.33 -18.85
C ALA A 51 13.16 4.52 -19.07
N SER A 52 14.46 4.28 -18.96
CA SER A 52 15.50 5.18 -19.45
C SER A 52 15.93 4.66 -20.81
N THR A 53 16.07 5.59 -21.75
CA THR A 53 16.45 5.33 -23.15
C THR A 53 17.95 5.06 -23.33
N ASP A 54 18.66 4.67 -22.28
CA ASP A 54 20.08 4.42 -22.35
C ASP A 54 20.39 2.93 -22.60
N ALA A 55 21.13 2.70 -23.67
CA ALA A 55 21.45 1.39 -24.26
C ALA A 55 22.36 0.46 -23.41
N ASP A 56 22.56 0.76 -22.13
CA ASP A 56 23.36 -0.02 -21.18
C ASP A 56 22.52 -0.53 -20.01
N ALA A 57 21.24 -0.85 -20.25
CA ALA A 57 20.43 -1.52 -19.25
C ALA A 57 21.08 -2.88 -18.92
N THR A 58 21.74 -2.96 -17.78
CA THR A 58 22.15 -4.22 -17.15
C THR A 58 20.99 -5.21 -17.29
N ALA A 59 21.19 -6.31 -18.00
CA ALA A 59 20.10 -7.27 -18.28
C ALA A 59 19.38 -7.61 -16.99
N ALA A 60 18.05 -7.42 -16.95
CA ALA A 60 17.26 -7.71 -15.76
C ALA A 60 17.55 -9.13 -15.27
N VAL A 61 17.96 -9.26 -14.01
CA VAL A 61 18.34 -10.55 -13.41
C VAL A 61 17.14 -11.49 -13.39
N LEU A 62 15.93 -10.95 -13.10
CA LEU A 62 14.70 -11.71 -13.11
C LEU A 62 13.85 -11.32 -14.32
N LYS A 63 13.22 -12.32 -14.96
CA LYS A 63 12.28 -12.14 -16.07
C LYS A 63 10.91 -12.66 -15.68
N TYR A 64 9.86 -11.91 -15.94
CA TYR A 64 8.49 -12.28 -15.60
C TYR A 64 8.07 -13.63 -16.18
N ALA A 65 8.60 -14.02 -17.33
CA ALA A 65 8.32 -15.33 -17.93
C ALA A 65 8.53 -16.52 -16.99
N GLY A 66 9.46 -16.42 -16.03
CA GLY A 66 9.68 -17.42 -14.99
C GLY A 66 8.56 -17.49 -13.93
N PHE A 67 7.75 -16.45 -13.81
CA PHE A 67 6.72 -16.29 -12.77
C PHE A 67 5.30 -16.29 -13.32
N ARG A 68 5.13 -16.32 -14.64
CA ARG A 68 3.83 -16.26 -15.31
C ARG A 68 2.86 -17.35 -14.86
N HIS A 69 3.39 -18.53 -14.57
CA HIS A 69 2.62 -19.69 -14.12
C HIS A 69 1.79 -19.41 -12.85
N TYR A 70 2.22 -18.47 -12.01
CA TYR A 70 1.45 -18.07 -10.83
C TYR A 70 0.14 -17.40 -11.24
N ALA A 71 0.19 -16.41 -12.13
CA ALA A 71 -1.02 -15.75 -12.61
C ALA A 71 -2.00 -16.73 -13.28
N ASP A 72 -1.48 -17.66 -14.08
CA ASP A 72 -2.27 -18.67 -14.76
C ASP A 72 -2.94 -19.62 -13.74
N ALA A 73 -2.19 -20.06 -12.72
CA ALA A 73 -2.73 -20.90 -11.65
C ALA A 73 -3.82 -20.18 -10.85
N PHE A 74 -3.62 -18.90 -10.49
CA PHE A 74 -4.61 -18.14 -9.73
C PHE A 74 -5.87 -17.84 -10.54
N ASN A 75 -5.73 -17.57 -11.85
CA ASN A 75 -6.88 -17.41 -12.74
C ASN A 75 -7.72 -18.70 -12.82
N ALA A 76 -7.09 -19.88 -12.74
CA ALA A 76 -7.79 -21.15 -12.77
C ALA A 76 -8.53 -21.51 -11.46
N MET A 77 -8.29 -20.74 -10.37
CA MET A 77 -8.90 -20.99 -9.05
C MET A 77 -10.32 -20.44 -8.93
N GLU A 78 -10.77 -19.58 -9.85
CA GLU A 78 -12.06 -18.90 -9.75
C GLU A 78 -12.69 -18.58 -11.11
N ASP A 79 -14.00 -18.45 -11.14
CA ASP A 79 -14.78 -18.17 -12.37
C ASP A 79 -14.90 -16.66 -12.70
N GLU A 80 -14.22 -15.78 -12.00
CA GLU A 80 -14.29 -14.32 -12.16
C GLU A 80 -15.72 -13.77 -12.27
N ASN A 81 -16.57 -14.11 -11.33
CA ASN A 81 -17.97 -13.64 -11.31
C ASN A 81 -18.10 -12.12 -11.14
N ILE A 82 -17.06 -11.46 -10.67
CA ILE A 82 -16.99 -10.00 -10.49
C ILE A 82 -15.74 -9.48 -11.19
N VAL A 83 -15.95 -8.71 -12.25
CA VAL A 83 -14.88 -8.08 -13.02
C VAL A 83 -14.75 -6.63 -12.60
N GLN A 84 -13.53 -6.23 -12.26
CA GLN A 84 -13.14 -4.83 -11.99
C GLN A 84 -12.35 -4.25 -13.18
N ALA A 85 -11.55 -3.22 -12.97
CA ALA A 85 -10.80 -2.54 -14.03
C ALA A 85 -9.86 -3.46 -14.82
N ILE A 86 -9.27 -4.47 -14.16
CA ILE A 86 -8.28 -5.36 -14.76
C ILE A 86 -8.75 -6.82 -14.61
N PRO A 87 -9.35 -7.41 -15.68
CA PRO A 87 -9.87 -8.77 -15.63
C PRO A 87 -8.76 -9.85 -15.54
N ASN A 88 -9.13 -11.07 -15.14
CA ASN A 88 -8.22 -12.20 -15.06
C ASN A 88 -7.47 -12.47 -16.37
N ALA A 89 -8.15 -12.30 -17.50
CA ALA A 89 -7.53 -12.43 -18.83
C ALA A 89 -6.36 -11.46 -19.06
N LYS A 90 -6.28 -10.36 -18.31
CA LYS A 90 -5.22 -9.36 -18.36
C LYS A 90 -4.26 -9.43 -17.17
N ALA A 91 -4.48 -10.36 -16.22
CA ALA A 91 -3.70 -10.43 -15.00
C ALA A 91 -2.19 -10.57 -15.24
N SER A 92 -1.81 -11.51 -16.12
CA SER A 92 -0.41 -11.80 -16.42
C SER A 92 0.29 -10.60 -17.09
N GLU A 93 -0.35 -9.99 -18.07
CA GLU A 93 0.16 -8.80 -18.77
C GLU A 93 0.35 -7.62 -17.78
N TRP A 94 -0.70 -7.35 -16.97
CA TRP A 94 -0.66 -6.29 -15.99
C TRP A 94 0.43 -6.51 -14.92
N MET A 95 0.61 -7.74 -14.43
CA MET A 95 1.65 -8.07 -13.47
C MET A 95 3.04 -7.89 -14.06
N GLU A 96 3.26 -8.32 -15.30
CA GLU A 96 4.52 -8.13 -16.01
C GLU A 96 4.91 -6.65 -16.11
N GLU A 97 3.95 -5.80 -16.41
CA GLU A 97 4.17 -4.36 -16.57
C GLU A 97 4.35 -3.62 -15.25
N ASN A 98 3.63 -4.03 -14.20
CA ASN A 98 3.40 -3.17 -13.04
C ASN A 98 4.07 -3.61 -11.76
N ILE A 99 4.37 -4.90 -11.55
CA ILE A 99 4.88 -5.33 -10.25
C ILE A 99 6.41 -5.49 -10.22
N PRO A 100 7.06 -5.25 -9.07
CA PRO A 100 8.42 -5.69 -8.87
C PRO A 100 8.47 -7.22 -8.84
N LEU A 101 9.54 -7.81 -9.40
CA LEU A 101 9.73 -9.26 -9.40
C LEU A 101 10.42 -9.72 -8.12
N PHE A 102 10.06 -10.90 -7.66
CA PHE A 102 10.58 -11.49 -6.44
C PHE A 102 10.85 -12.98 -6.64
N GLU A 103 12.03 -13.43 -6.23
CA GLU A 103 12.40 -14.83 -6.22
C GLU A 103 12.85 -15.23 -4.81
N CYS A 104 12.37 -16.39 -4.36
CA CYS A 104 12.67 -16.92 -3.04
C CYS A 104 12.85 -18.44 -3.10
N PRO A 105 13.84 -19.01 -2.38
CA PRO A 105 14.00 -20.47 -2.25
C PRO A 105 12.76 -21.16 -1.67
N GLN A 106 12.03 -20.49 -0.76
CA GLN A 106 10.75 -20.94 -0.21
C GLN A 106 9.62 -20.59 -1.17
N LYS A 107 9.25 -21.53 -2.02
CA LYS A 107 8.25 -21.31 -3.09
C LYS A 107 6.87 -20.91 -2.59
N ASN A 108 6.48 -21.31 -1.39
CA ASN A 108 5.23 -20.86 -0.78
C ASN A 108 5.22 -19.35 -0.47
N PHE A 109 6.36 -18.74 -0.10
CA PHE A 109 6.45 -17.28 0.06
C PHE A 109 6.43 -16.57 -1.28
N GLU A 110 7.10 -17.13 -2.29
CA GLU A 110 7.08 -16.61 -3.65
C GLU A 110 5.66 -16.64 -4.22
N GLU A 111 4.96 -17.76 -4.09
CA GLU A 111 3.56 -17.91 -4.49
C GLU A 111 2.66 -16.88 -3.78
N MET A 112 2.80 -16.72 -2.45
CA MET A 112 2.06 -15.73 -1.68
C MET A 112 2.33 -14.30 -2.14
N TYR A 113 3.57 -13.97 -2.49
CA TYR A 113 3.95 -12.67 -3.03
C TYR A 113 3.20 -12.36 -4.33
N TYR A 114 3.20 -13.29 -5.30
CA TYR A 114 2.50 -13.12 -6.57
C TYR A 114 0.98 -13.16 -6.40
N PHE A 115 0.46 -13.97 -5.48
CA PHE A 115 -0.96 -13.98 -5.14
C PHE A 115 -1.44 -12.62 -4.61
N ARG A 116 -0.68 -11.96 -3.77
CA ARG A 116 -1.03 -10.62 -3.27
C ARG A 116 -1.14 -9.60 -4.40
N TRP A 117 -0.23 -9.60 -5.36
CA TRP A 117 -0.31 -8.71 -6.52
C TRP A 117 -1.46 -9.07 -7.46
N TRP A 118 -1.66 -10.35 -7.70
CA TRP A 118 -2.81 -10.83 -8.48
C TRP A 118 -4.12 -10.43 -7.83
N SER A 119 -4.25 -10.54 -6.52
CA SER A 119 -5.41 -10.12 -5.74
C SER A 119 -5.57 -8.60 -5.73
N LEU A 120 -4.49 -7.83 -5.47
CA LEU A 120 -4.53 -6.37 -5.43
C LEU A 120 -5.13 -5.78 -6.72
N ARG A 121 -4.73 -6.27 -7.89
CA ARG A 121 -5.29 -5.78 -9.17
C ARG A 121 -6.80 -5.93 -9.26
N LYS A 122 -7.37 -6.99 -8.67
CA LYS A 122 -8.82 -7.24 -8.65
C LYS A 122 -9.59 -6.19 -7.86
N HIS A 123 -8.93 -5.51 -6.95
CA HIS A 123 -9.52 -4.46 -6.13
C HIS A 123 -9.38 -3.07 -6.74
N ILE A 124 -8.61 -2.92 -7.82
CA ILE A 124 -8.55 -1.67 -8.60
C ILE A 124 -9.85 -1.53 -9.39
N LYS A 125 -10.55 -0.45 -9.13
CA LYS A 125 -11.85 -0.14 -9.71
C LYS A 125 -11.74 1.07 -10.62
N ASP A 126 -12.29 0.95 -11.83
CA ASP A 126 -12.50 2.11 -12.70
C ASP A 126 -13.76 2.85 -12.27
N THR A 127 -13.64 4.16 -12.09
CA THR A 127 -14.76 5.02 -11.69
C THR A 127 -14.82 6.24 -12.61
N PRO A 128 -15.96 6.95 -12.67
CA PRO A 128 -16.08 8.16 -13.49
C PRO A 128 -15.10 9.28 -13.12
N VAL A 129 -14.42 9.18 -11.98
CA VAL A 129 -13.49 10.21 -11.46
C VAL A 129 -12.05 9.73 -11.38
N GLY A 130 -11.76 8.56 -11.93
CA GLY A 130 -10.44 7.94 -11.93
C GLY A 130 -10.42 6.57 -11.23
N TYR A 131 -9.25 5.98 -11.10
CA TYR A 131 -9.15 4.72 -10.38
C TYR A 131 -9.44 4.90 -8.89
N GLY A 132 -10.21 3.95 -8.34
CA GLY A 132 -10.34 3.73 -6.91
C GLY A 132 -9.81 2.36 -6.53
N MET A 133 -9.66 2.09 -5.23
CA MET A 133 -9.39 0.75 -4.74
C MET A 133 -10.36 0.45 -3.60
N THR A 134 -10.94 -0.75 -3.64
CA THR A 134 -11.89 -1.21 -2.64
C THR A 134 -11.51 -2.57 -2.11
N GLU A 135 -11.69 -2.81 -0.82
CA GLU A 135 -11.53 -4.13 -0.22
C GLU A 135 -12.76 -5.04 -0.47
N PHE A 136 -13.83 -4.48 -1.06
CA PHE A 136 -15.10 -5.19 -1.26
C PHE A 136 -15.42 -5.39 -2.74
N LEU A 137 -15.50 -6.62 -3.18
CA LEU A 137 -16.00 -6.94 -4.51
C LEU A 137 -17.51 -6.74 -4.64
N VAL A 138 -18.26 -6.86 -3.54
CA VAL A 138 -19.71 -6.57 -3.49
C VAL A 138 -19.99 -5.28 -2.75
N ASN A 139 -21.06 -4.57 -3.14
CA ASN A 139 -21.40 -3.27 -2.56
C ASN A 139 -21.73 -3.36 -1.07
N ARG A 140 -21.22 -2.41 -0.29
CA ARG A 140 -21.45 -2.25 1.14
C ARG A 140 -22.12 -0.92 1.45
N SER A 141 -23.20 -0.95 2.21
CA SER A 141 -23.98 0.26 2.57
C SER A 141 -23.20 1.26 3.42
N TYR A 142 -22.22 0.81 4.15
CA TYR A 142 -21.36 1.66 4.98
C TYR A 142 -20.17 2.26 4.22
N ALA A 143 -19.81 1.71 3.05
CA ALA A 143 -18.81 2.30 2.18
C ALA A 143 -19.26 3.63 1.59
N ASP A 144 -18.35 4.38 1.03
CA ASP A 144 -18.61 5.61 0.30
C ASP A 144 -19.02 5.33 -1.15
N GLN A 145 -19.15 6.37 -1.94
CA GLN A 145 -19.36 6.28 -3.37
C GLN A 145 -18.32 5.32 -4.01
N TYR A 146 -18.75 4.61 -5.04
CA TYR A 146 -17.96 3.59 -5.72
C TYR A 146 -17.53 2.41 -4.84
N ASN A 147 -18.15 2.21 -3.68
CA ASN A 147 -17.83 1.14 -2.72
C ASN A 147 -16.45 1.31 -2.06
N LEU A 148 -15.96 2.55 -1.95
CA LEU A 148 -14.68 2.87 -1.32
C LEU A 148 -14.83 3.01 0.20
N ILE A 149 -13.78 2.70 0.96
CA ILE A 149 -13.79 2.84 2.43
C ILE A 149 -12.49 3.46 2.93
N ALA A 150 -12.61 4.50 3.76
CA ALA A 150 -11.49 5.34 4.17
C ALA A 150 -10.44 4.61 5.02
N CYS A 151 -10.84 3.68 5.89
CA CYS A 151 -9.90 2.96 6.75
C CYS A 151 -8.86 2.12 5.99
N ALA A 152 -9.15 1.74 4.75
CA ALA A 152 -8.25 0.93 3.93
C ALA A 152 -7.27 1.76 3.08
N VAL A 153 -7.49 3.08 2.94
CA VAL A 153 -6.74 3.94 2.01
C VAL A 153 -5.24 3.92 2.29
N GLY A 154 -4.84 4.05 3.55
CA GLY A 154 -3.43 3.99 3.92
C GLY A 154 -2.77 2.67 3.49
N HIS A 155 -3.45 1.53 3.68
CA HIS A 155 -2.97 0.22 3.22
C HIS A 155 -2.87 0.16 1.69
N HIS A 156 -3.89 0.65 0.98
CA HIS A 156 -3.89 0.68 -0.48
C HIS A 156 -2.70 1.49 -1.02
N ILE A 157 -2.40 2.65 -0.42
CA ILE A 157 -1.25 3.47 -0.79
C ILE A 157 0.06 2.74 -0.49
N TYR A 158 0.18 2.12 0.69
CA TYR A 158 1.38 1.39 1.10
C TYR A 158 1.71 0.21 0.19
N GLU A 159 0.71 -0.52 -0.28
CA GLU A 159 0.92 -1.62 -1.22
C GLU A 159 1.16 -1.09 -2.63
N SER A 160 0.34 -0.18 -3.13
CA SER A 160 0.40 0.30 -4.51
C SER A 160 1.59 1.22 -4.80
N ARG A 161 2.28 1.77 -3.77
CA ARG A 161 3.47 2.61 -3.98
C ARG A 161 4.64 1.91 -4.68
N TRP A 162 4.59 0.58 -4.78
CA TRP A 162 5.59 -0.24 -5.44
C TRP A 162 5.24 -0.56 -6.90
N LEU A 163 4.05 -0.18 -7.37
CA LEU A 163 3.67 -0.32 -8.77
C LEU A 163 4.59 0.55 -9.65
N ARG A 164 4.96 0.01 -10.81
CA ARG A 164 5.81 0.73 -11.77
C ARG A 164 5.07 1.87 -12.44
N ASP A 165 3.80 1.65 -12.81
CA ASP A 165 2.96 2.70 -13.35
C ASP A 165 2.29 3.47 -12.19
N PRO A 166 2.71 4.71 -11.92
CA PRO A 166 2.17 5.50 -10.83
C PRO A 166 0.71 5.91 -11.03
N LYS A 167 0.18 5.83 -12.26
CA LYS A 167 -1.17 6.29 -12.59
C LYS A 167 -2.25 5.66 -11.71
N TYR A 168 -2.09 4.37 -11.37
CA TYR A 168 -3.08 3.68 -10.52
C TYR A 168 -3.14 4.31 -9.14
N LEU A 169 -1.99 4.42 -8.49
CA LEU A 169 -1.92 4.98 -7.15
C LEU A 169 -2.26 6.47 -7.12
N ASP A 170 -1.76 7.24 -8.09
CA ASP A 170 -2.00 8.67 -8.16
C ASP A 170 -3.49 8.98 -8.32
N GLN A 171 -4.17 8.23 -9.18
CA GLN A 171 -5.61 8.37 -9.34
C GLN A 171 -6.39 7.87 -8.13
N ILE A 172 -5.97 6.78 -7.46
CA ILE A 172 -6.59 6.32 -6.21
C ILE A 172 -6.54 7.43 -5.16
N ILE A 173 -5.38 8.10 -5.00
CA ILE A 173 -5.23 9.21 -4.07
C ILE A 173 -6.12 10.39 -4.50
N HIS A 174 -6.06 10.80 -5.77
CA HIS A 174 -6.90 11.90 -6.27
C HIS A 174 -8.39 11.60 -6.15
N THR A 175 -8.84 10.37 -6.38
CA THR A 175 -10.24 9.97 -6.18
C THR A 175 -10.67 10.24 -4.74
N TRP A 176 -9.84 9.94 -3.74
CA TRP A 176 -10.16 10.22 -2.35
C TRP A 176 -10.22 11.70 -2.02
N TYR A 177 -9.28 12.49 -2.52
CA TYR A 177 -9.17 13.91 -2.17
C TYR A 177 -9.99 14.85 -3.06
N ARG A 178 -10.28 14.43 -4.32
CA ARG A 178 -10.88 15.31 -5.33
C ARG A 178 -12.01 14.65 -6.13
N GLY A 179 -12.41 13.43 -5.81
CA GLY A 179 -13.38 12.64 -6.57
C GLY A 179 -14.86 13.01 -6.33
N ASN A 180 -15.15 13.90 -5.41
CA ASN A 180 -16.51 14.39 -5.16
C ASN A 180 -16.64 15.86 -5.59
N ASP A 181 -16.94 16.07 -6.87
CA ASP A 181 -17.05 17.43 -7.47
C ASP A 181 -15.83 18.33 -7.20
N GLY A 182 -14.62 17.76 -7.30
CA GLY A 182 -13.36 18.45 -7.02
C GLY A 182 -12.97 18.52 -5.54
N GLY A 183 -13.78 18.00 -4.65
CA GLY A 183 -13.51 17.89 -3.21
C GLY A 183 -13.35 16.45 -2.73
N PRO A 184 -13.10 16.27 -1.42
CA PRO A 184 -12.88 14.95 -0.84
C PRO A 184 -14.14 14.08 -0.87
N MET A 185 -13.97 12.78 -0.89
CA MET A 185 -15.04 11.81 -0.78
C MET A 185 -15.86 12.05 0.49
N LYS A 186 -17.18 11.85 0.40
CA LYS A 186 -18.15 12.24 1.47
C LYS A 186 -17.91 11.55 2.81
N LYS A 187 -17.38 10.35 2.79
CA LYS A 187 -17.11 9.56 4.00
C LYS A 187 -15.61 9.42 4.29
N MET A 188 -14.77 10.36 3.81
CA MET A 188 -13.33 10.33 4.00
C MET A 188 -12.96 10.33 5.49
N ASP A 189 -13.63 11.13 6.30
CA ASP A 189 -13.37 11.25 7.73
C ASP A 189 -14.27 10.31 8.57
N LYS A 190 -15.00 9.38 7.94
CA LYS A 190 -15.88 8.45 8.63
C LYS A 190 -15.14 7.40 9.43
N PHE A 191 -13.97 6.99 8.97
CA PHE A 191 -13.12 6.00 9.60
C PHE A 191 -11.75 6.60 9.88
N SER A 192 -11.12 6.16 10.97
CA SER A 192 -9.74 6.53 11.26
C SER A 192 -8.81 6.05 10.15
N SER A 193 -7.96 6.93 9.65
CA SER A 193 -7.03 6.66 8.55
C SER A 193 -5.74 7.46 8.73
N TRP A 194 -4.63 6.98 8.15
CA TRP A 194 -3.30 7.63 8.21
C TRP A 194 -2.85 8.09 6.82
N ASN A 195 -3.75 8.75 6.11
CA ASN A 195 -3.54 9.09 4.71
C ASN A 195 -2.32 9.98 4.47
N ALA A 196 -2.08 10.96 5.34
CA ALA A 196 -0.94 11.87 5.22
C ALA A 196 0.40 11.13 5.32
N ASP A 197 0.54 10.21 6.29
CA ASP A 197 1.72 9.34 6.42
C ASP A 197 1.86 8.43 5.18
N ALA A 198 0.76 7.86 4.71
CA ALA A 198 0.78 6.99 3.54
C ALA A 198 1.22 7.74 2.26
N VAL A 199 0.75 8.96 2.04
CA VAL A 199 1.18 9.82 0.92
C VAL A 199 2.66 10.19 1.06
N PHE A 200 3.13 10.49 2.27
CA PHE A 200 4.55 10.72 2.51
C PHE A 200 5.39 9.47 2.18
N ASN A 201 4.92 8.30 2.55
CA ASN A 201 5.59 7.04 2.20
C ASN A 201 5.57 6.73 0.69
N ARG A 202 4.53 7.16 -0.05
CA ARG A 202 4.57 7.15 -1.52
C ARG A 202 5.71 8.02 -2.03
N TYR A 203 5.84 9.24 -1.48
CA TYR A 203 6.93 10.14 -1.85
C TYR A 203 8.31 9.52 -1.59
N LEU A 204 8.51 8.85 -0.46
CA LEU A 204 9.78 8.20 -0.13
C LEU A 204 10.18 7.13 -1.16
N VAL A 205 9.22 6.48 -1.79
CA VAL A 205 9.46 5.47 -2.84
C VAL A 205 9.62 6.12 -4.21
N SER A 206 8.71 7.03 -4.58
CA SER A 206 8.68 7.61 -5.93
C SER A 206 9.67 8.76 -6.14
N GLY A 207 10.00 9.50 -5.08
CA GLY A 207 10.73 10.77 -5.16
C GLY A 207 9.95 11.90 -5.84
N ASP A 208 8.67 11.68 -6.18
CA ASP A 208 7.84 12.65 -6.88
C ASP A 208 7.35 13.74 -5.93
N ARG A 209 8.18 14.78 -5.81
CA ARG A 209 7.90 15.95 -5.00
C ARG A 209 6.74 16.76 -5.58
N ALA A 210 6.60 16.82 -6.90
CA ALA A 210 5.58 17.66 -7.54
C ALA A 210 4.17 17.18 -7.17
N PHE A 211 3.90 15.89 -7.27
CA PHE A 211 2.63 15.29 -6.84
C PHE A 211 2.33 15.56 -5.36
N THR A 212 3.35 15.38 -4.50
CA THR A 212 3.16 15.56 -3.06
C THR A 212 2.86 17.03 -2.71
N MET A 213 3.53 17.99 -3.36
CA MET A 213 3.28 19.40 -3.15
C MET A 213 1.93 19.86 -3.71
N ASP A 214 1.47 19.28 -4.83
CA ASP A 214 0.12 19.53 -5.37
C ASP A 214 -0.97 19.05 -4.42
N LEU A 215 -0.73 17.93 -3.73
CA LEU A 215 -1.69 17.35 -2.77
C LEU A 215 -1.65 17.98 -1.37
N LEU A 216 -0.59 18.73 -1.03
CA LEU A 216 -0.39 19.26 0.33
C LEU A 216 -1.57 20.09 0.86
N PRO A 217 -2.22 20.97 0.07
CA PRO A 217 -3.41 21.69 0.53
C PRO A 217 -4.58 20.77 0.91
N ASP A 218 -4.74 19.64 0.22
CA ASP A 218 -5.79 18.67 0.50
C ASP A 218 -5.52 17.91 1.80
N LEU A 219 -4.25 17.52 2.04
CA LEU A 219 -3.80 16.91 3.30
C LEU A 219 -4.00 17.85 4.49
N GLU A 220 -3.67 19.12 4.32
CA GLU A 220 -3.88 20.15 5.35
C GLU A 220 -5.38 20.36 5.63
N ALA A 221 -6.20 20.36 4.59
CA ALA A 221 -7.65 20.47 4.73
C ALA A 221 -8.25 19.24 5.46
N GLU A 222 -7.75 18.03 5.19
CA GLU A 222 -8.14 16.83 5.92
C GLU A 222 -7.80 16.95 7.41
N TYR A 223 -6.57 17.32 7.74
CA TYR A 223 -6.15 17.54 9.12
C TYR A 223 -7.05 18.57 9.84
N ARG A 224 -7.33 19.70 9.21
CA ARG A 224 -8.20 20.75 9.77
C ARG A 224 -9.64 20.27 9.96
N ARG A 225 -10.17 19.39 9.08
CA ARG A 225 -11.49 18.80 9.28
C ARG A 225 -11.51 17.92 10.53
N TRP A 226 -10.50 17.08 10.74
CA TRP A 226 -10.37 16.30 11.95
C TRP A 226 -10.32 17.20 13.20
N GLU A 227 -9.50 18.24 13.17
CA GLU A 227 -9.42 19.21 14.28
C GLU A 227 -10.77 19.85 14.60
N SER A 228 -11.51 20.26 13.59
CA SER A 228 -12.79 20.97 13.78
C SER A 228 -13.95 20.08 14.19
N THR A 229 -13.90 18.78 13.82
CA THR A 229 -15.06 17.87 13.99
C THR A 229 -14.85 16.81 15.06
N HIS A 230 -13.60 16.41 15.33
CA HIS A 230 -13.30 15.27 16.20
C HIS A 230 -12.41 15.61 17.41
N ARG A 231 -11.92 16.82 17.53
CA ARG A 231 -11.05 17.21 18.63
C ARG A 231 -11.83 17.43 19.94
N LEU A 232 -11.39 16.77 20.99
CA LEU A 232 -11.92 16.93 22.35
C LEU A 232 -11.22 18.11 23.06
N PRO A 233 -11.86 18.70 24.13
CA PRO A 233 -11.26 19.79 24.88
C PRO A 233 -9.88 19.49 25.45
N GLY A 234 -9.55 18.23 25.71
CA GLY A 234 -8.25 17.78 26.19
C GLY A 234 -7.18 17.61 25.11
N GLY A 235 -7.48 17.97 23.84
CA GLY A 235 -6.54 17.89 22.71
C GLY A 235 -6.48 16.53 22.03
N LEU A 236 -7.14 15.49 22.56
CA LEU A 236 -7.28 14.20 21.92
C LEU A 236 -8.42 14.21 20.92
N TYR A 237 -8.44 13.21 20.03
CA TYR A 237 -9.48 13.04 19.02
C TYR A 237 -10.42 11.91 19.43
N TRP A 238 -11.72 12.11 19.18
CA TRP A 238 -12.71 11.07 19.37
C TRP A 238 -13.00 10.33 18.08
N GLN A 239 -13.42 9.09 18.20
CA GLN A 239 -14.01 8.30 17.14
C GLN A 239 -15.00 7.29 17.73
N GLY A 240 -15.91 6.75 16.91
CA GLY A 240 -16.69 5.56 17.27
C GLY A 240 -15.82 4.30 17.23
N ASP A 241 -16.11 3.31 18.06
CA ASP A 241 -15.40 2.04 18.14
C ASP A 241 -15.19 1.40 16.76
N VAL A 242 -16.30 1.16 16.07
CA VAL A 242 -16.31 0.51 14.74
C VAL A 242 -15.52 1.32 13.72
N GLN A 243 -15.62 2.66 13.80
CA GLN A 243 -14.93 3.55 12.89
C GLN A 243 -13.44 3.70 13.19
N ASP A 244 -13.03 3.35 14.40
CA ASP A 244 -11.61 3.34 14.80
C ASP A 244 -10.93 1.97 14.60
N GLY A 245 -11.68 0.99 14.06
CA GLY A 245 -11.18 -0.38 13.89
C GLY A 245 -11.11 -1.17 15.19
N MET A 246 -11.94 -0.81 16.19
CA MET A 246 -11.92 -1.34 17.55
C MET A 246 -13.30 -1.92 17.95
N GLU A 247 -13.88 -2.75 17.08
CA GLU A 247 -15.27 -3.24 17.18
C GLU A 247 -15.60 -3.91 18.52
N GLU A 248 -14.63 -4.53 19.15
CA GLU A 248 -14.76 -5.29 20.39
C GLU A 248 -13.95 -4.65 21.54
N SER A 249 -13.74 -3.33 21.49
CA SER A 249 -12.97 -2.67 22.56
C SER A 249 -13.79 -2.53 23.86
N ILE A 250 -13.09 -2.56 24.99
CA ILE A 250 -13.66 -2.33 26.32
C ILE A 250 -13.87 -0.85 26.63
N SER A 251 -13.57 0.05 25.74
CA SER A 251 -13.49 1.50 25.97
C SER A 251 -14.82 2.23 25.90
N GLY A 252 -15.94 1.60 26.25
CA GLY A 252 -17.17 2.29 26.61
C GLY A 252 -18.33 2.21 25.61
N GLY A 253 -18.29 1.33 24.63
CA GLY A 253 -19.42 1.01 23.74
C GLY A 253 -19.26 1.48 22.30
N ARG A 254 -19.79 0.65 21.40
CA ARG A 254 -19.50 0.63 19.95
C ARG A 254 -19.76 1.92 19.19
N ARG A 255 -20.65 2.78 19.66
CA ARG A 255 -21.08 3.99 18.93
C ARG A 255 -20.86 5.28 19.69
N LYS A 256 -20.21 5.23 20.83
CA LYS A 256 -19.96 6.42 21.63
C LYS A 256 -18.66 7.11 21.19
N GLN A 257 -18.71 8.43 21.29
CA GLN A 257 -17.60 9.34 20.94
C GLN A 257 -16.63 9.43 22.11
N TYR A 258 -15.60 8.59 22.09
CA TYR A 258 -14.53 8.61 23.08
C TYR A 258 -13.19 8.87 22.39
N ALA A 259 -12.21 9.36 23.16
CA ALA A 259 -10.83 9.34 22.70
C ALA A 259 -10.43 7.90 22.36
N ARG A 260 -10.00 7.69 21.12
CA ARG A 260 -9.66 6.36 20.59
C ARG A 260 -8.19 6.26 20.24
N PRO A 261 -7.54 5.11 20.50
CA PRO A 261 -6.11 4.97 20.29
C PRO A 261 -5.71 5.10 18.82
N THR A 262 -6.49 4.52 17.89
CA THR A 262 -6.13 4.49 16.48
C THR A 262 -6.07 5.89 15.90
N ILE A 263 -7.16 6.67 15.98
CA ILE A 263 -7.15 8.03 15.45
C ILE A 263 -6.09 8.92 16.12
N ASN A 264 -5.88 8.77 17.42
CA ASN A 264 -4.87 9.55 18.13
C ASN A 264 -3.42 9.13 17.82
N SER A 265 -3.23 7.98 17.20
CA SER A 265 -1.94 7.56 16.66
C SER A 265 -1.66 8.13 15.27
N TYR A 266 -2.71 8.56 14.57
CA TYR A 266 -2.63 9.06 13.20
C TYR A 266 -2.57 10.60 13.14
N MET A 267 -3.13 11.29 14.11
CA MET A 267 -3.14 12.74 14.24
C MET A 267 -1.92 13.29 14.98
#